data_b3667e7ca2f180a92990c8a0e98846d4
#
_entry.id   b3667e7ca2f180a92990c8a0e98846d4
#
_cell.length_a   1.000
_cell.length_b   1.000
_cell.length_c   1.000
_cell.angle_alpha   90.00
_cell.angle_beta   90.00
_cell.angle_gamma   90.00
#
_symmetry.space_group_name_H-M   'P 1'
#
loop_
_entity.id
_entity.type
_entity.pdbx_description
1 polymer ?
#
loop_
_entity_poly.entity_id
_entity_poly.type
_entity_poly.pdbx_seq_one_letter_code
_entity_poly.pdbx_strand_id
1 'polypeptide(L)'
;VYIDPPYNTGAAFEHYDDALEHSTWLGLMRDRLEMLRRLLRPDGFICCHIDDSEGHYLKVLMDEVFGRSNYLVTLYVQVRYAEKTLKQDMAFHKQVEQIHVYRKDYGAQPVLTQKDLSFDKF
;
A
#
# COMPACT_ATOMS: atom_id res chain seq x y z
N VAL A 1 8.08 8.90 -1.15
CA VAL A 1 8.30 7.79 -0.19
C VAL A 1 7.48 6.60 -0.62
N TYR A 2 8.08 5.41 -0.59
CA TYR A 2 7.40 4.13 -0.75
C TYR A 2 7.62 3.31 0.51
N ILE A 3 6.54 2.79 1.09
CA ILE A 3 6.59 1.92 2.26
C ILE A 3 5.84 0.61 2.00
N ASP A 4 6.36 -0.44 2.59
CA ASP A 4 5.82 -1.79 2.60
C ASP A 4 5.75 -2.26 4.06
N PRO A 5 4.73 -1.83 4.83
CA PRO A 5 4.62 -2.15 6.24
C PRO A 5 4.26 -3.63 6.44
N PRO A 6 4.41 -4.18 7.66
CA PRO A 6 3.87 -5.49 7.99
C PRO A 6 2.37 -5.54 7.69
N TYR A 7 1.92 -6.57 6.96
CA TYR A 7 0.54 -6.66 6.47
C TYR A 7 -0.47 -7.09 7.54
N ASN A 8 0.03 -7.52 8.71
CA ASN A 8 -0.79 -8.02 9.82
C ASN A 8 -1.66 -9.23 9.45
N THR A 9 -1.10 -10.14 8.67
CA THR A 9 -1.82 -11.31 8.14
C THR A 9 -1.98 -12.46 9.14
N GLY A 10 -1.32 -12.37 10.32
CA GLY A 10 -1.25 -13.47 11.28
C GLY A 10 -0.28 -14.60 10.87
N ALA A 11 0.42 -14.46 9.75
CA ALA A 11 1.49 -15.38 9.36
C ALA A 11 2.74 -15.09 10.20
N ALA A 12 2.99 -15.92 11.21
CA ALA A 12 4.16 -15.81 12.06
C ALA A 12 5.44 -16.07 11.27
N PHE A 13 6.12 -15.02 10.84
CA PHE A 13 7.55 -15.08 10.58
C PHE A 13 8.26 -14.93 11.93
N GLU A 14 9.19 -15.83 12.26
CA GLU A 14 9.84 -15.94 13.57
C GLU A 14 10.52 -14.66 14.09
N HIS A 15 10.56 -13.58 13.31
CA HIS A 15 11.17 -12.29 13.64
C HIS A 15 10.27 -11.05 13.41
N TYR A 16 9.02 -11.25 12.99
CA TYR A 16 8.05 -10.17 12.78
C TYR A 16 6.75 -10.54 13.51
N ASP A 17 6.35 -9.68 14.41
CA ASP A 17 5.04 -9.79 15.07
C ASP A 17 3.96 -9.30 14.11
N ASP A 18 3.61 -10.18 13.14
CA ASP A 18 2.63 -9.92 12.09
C ASP A 18 1.19 -10.26 12.53
N ALA A 19 1.01 -10.55 13.82
CA ALA A 19 -0.26 -10.88 14.44
C ALA A 19 -0.62 -9.89 15.54
N LEU A 20 -0.47 -8.59 15.27
CA LEU A 20 -0.91 -7.55 16.18
C LEU A 20 -2.44 -7.47 16.19
N GLU A 21 -2.96 -7.16 17.36
CA GLU A 21 -4.36 -6.76 17.45
C GLU A 21 -4.59 -5.56 16.53
N HIS A 22 -5.70 -5.59 15.80
CA HIS A 22 -6.01 -4.65 14.71
C HIS A 22 -5.88 -3.17 15.13
N SER A 23 -6.40 -2.82 16.30
CA SER A 23 -6.34 -1.44 16.79
C SER A 23 -4.90 -1.00 17.11
N THR A 24 -4.08 -1.91 17.64
CA THR A 24 -2.66 -1.66 17.91
C THR A 24 -1.90 -1.43 16.60
N TRP A 25 -2.14 -2.26 15.58
CA TRP A 25 -1.54 -2.08 14.27
C TRP A 25 -1.90 -0.73 13.64
N LEU A 26 -3.17 -0.33 13.70
CA LEU A 26 -3.63 0.96 13.20
C LEU A 26 -2.98 2.13 13.97
N GLY A 27 -2.84 2.03 15.28
CA GLY A 27 -2.16 3.03 16.10
C GLY A 27 -0.70 3.22 15.70
N LEU A 28 0.03 2.10 15.52
CA LEU A 28 1.41 2.13 15.05
C LEU A 28 1.55 2.73 13.63
N MET A 29 0.64 2.38 12.74
CA MET A 29 0.63 2.94 11.39
C MET A 29 0.33 4.44 11.39
N ARG A 30 -0.60 4.89 12.22
CA ARG A 30 -0.92 6.31 12.38
C ARG A 30 0.32 7.14 12.74
N ASP A 31 1.02 6.74 13.79
CA ASP A 31 2.21 7.46 14.26
C ASP A 31 3.28 7.54 13.17
N ARG A 32 3.50 6.45 12.45
CA ARG A 32 4.46 6.38 11.35
C ARG A 32 4.04 7.25 10.16
N LEU A 33 2.77 7.20 9.78
CA LEU A 33 2.25 8.01 8.67
C LEU A 33 2.31 9.50 8.98
N GLU A 34 2.01 9.91 10.20
CA GLU A 34 2.15 11.30 10.63
C GLU A 34 3.61 11.78 10.58
N MET A 35 4.55 10.94 11.03
CA MET A 35 5.98 11.22 10.93
C MET A 35 6.42 11.36 9.47
N LEU A 36 6.05 10.40 8.62
CA LEU A 36 6.37 10.41 7.19
C LEU A 36 5.79 11.63 6.49
N ARG A 37 4.57 12.02 6.83
CA ARG A 37 3.95 13.23 6.29
C ARG A 37 4.78 14.48 6.61
N ARG A 38 5.33 14.60 7.81
CA ARG A 38 6.21 15.73 8.20
C ARG A 38 7.51 15.73 7.40
N LEU A 39 8.06 14.55 7.11
CA LEU A 39 9.31 14.39 6.37
C LEU A 39 9.15 14.61 4.87
N LEU A 40 7.95 14.45 4.33
CA LEU A 40 7.69 14.69 2.92
C LEU A 40 7.85 16.17 2.57
N ARG A 41 8.45 16.43 1.41
CA ARG A 41 8.43 17.76 0.79
C ARG A 41 7.00 18.15 0.44
N PRO A 42 6.69 19.46 0.32
CA PRO A 42 5.35 19.92 -0.10
C PRO A 42 4.88 19.32 -1.42
N ASP A 43 5.80 19.06 -2.35
CA ASP A 43 5.55 18.39 -3.65
C ASP A 43 5.72 16.87 -3.61
N GLY A 44 5.82 16.29 -2.41
CA GLY A 44 6.10 14.89 -2.21
C GLY A 44 4.87 13.99 -2.26
N PHE A 45 5.15 12.71 -2.49
CA PHE A 45 4.15 11.64 -2.57
C PHE A 45 4.52 10.48 -1.65
N ILE A 46 3.50 9.80 -1.16
CA ILE A 46 3.65 8.54 -0.44
C ILE A 46 2.86 7.44 -1.13
N CYS A 47 3.53 6.31 -1.28
CA CYS A 47 2.93 5.06 -1.75
C CYS A 47 3.00 4.05 -0.61
N CYS A 48 1.87 3.53 -0.20
CA CYS A 48 1.78 2.53 0.85
C CYS A 48 1.26 1.22 0.29
N HIS A 49 2.12 0.21 0.25
CA HIS A 49 1.83 -1.11 -0.28
C HIS A 49 1.27 -1.99 0.82
N ILE A 50 0.13 -2.61 0.59
CA ILE A 50 -0.59 -3.42 1.57
C ILE A 50 -1.45 -4.45 0.85
N ASP A 51 -1.87 -5.51 1.54
CA ASP A 51 -2.90 -6.40 1.05
C ASP A 51 -4.27 -6.11 1.69
N ASP A 52 -5.25 -6.93 1.36
CA ASP A 52 -6.63 -6.77 1.83
C ASP A 52 -6.84 -7.11 3.31
N SER A 53 -5.84 -7.65 4.02
CA SER A 53 -5.93 -7.89 5.47
C SER A 53 -6.16 -6.59 6.24
N GLU A 54 -5.45 -5.51 5.87
CA GLU A 54 -5.53 -4.20 6.51
C GLU A 54 -5.75 -3.05 5.52
N GLY A 55 -5.74 -3.33 4.21
CA GLY A 55 -5.72 -2.30 3.16
C GLY A 55 -6.89 -1.34 3.20
N HIS A 56 -8.09 -1.81 3.51
CA HIS A 56 -9.29 -0.98 3.58
C HIS A 56 -9.23 -0.01 4.77
N TYR A 57 -8.78 -0.49 5.92
CA TYR A 57 -8.61 0.33 7.13
C TYR A 57 -7.45 1.31 6.99
N LEU A 58 -6.36 0.87 6.37
CA LEU A 58 -5.23 1.75 6.06
C LEU A 58 -5.63 2.90 5.14
N LYS A 59 -6.49 2.63 4.15
CA LYS A 59 -7.03 3.67 3.26
C LYS A 59 -7.75 4.76 4.05
N VAL A 60 -8.64 4.38 4.98
CA VAL A 60 -9.37 5.33 5.84
C VAL A 60 -8.40 6.11 6.73
N LEU A 61 -7.43 5.43 7.32
CA LEU A 61 -6.40 6.07 8.15
C LEU A 61 -5.57 7.08 7.36
N MET A 62 -5.17 6.75 6.15
CA MET A 62 -4.44 7.66 5.26
C MET A 62 -5.28 8.86 4.85
N ASP A 63 -6.59 8.70 4.67
CA ASP A 63 -7.52 9.81 4.45
C ASP A 63 -7.53 10.79 5.64
N GLU A 64 -7.43 10.29 6.88
CA GLU A 64 -7.33 11.15 8.07
C GLU A 64 -5.98 11.86 8.17
N VAL A 65 -4.88 11.17 7.92
CA VAL A 65 -3.53 11.72 8.08
C VAL A 65 -3.18 12.70 6.97
N PHE A 66 -3.45 12.35 5.72
CA PHE A 66 -3.06 13.15 4.53
C PHE A 66 -4.17 14.07 4.02
N GLY A 67 -5.41 13.79 4.41
CA GLY A 67 -6.59 14.44 3.85
C GLY A 67 -7.12 13.71 2.62
N ARG A 68 -8.42 13.50 2.57
CA ARG A 68 -9.07 12.79 1.47
C ARG A 68 -8.87 13.46 0.11
N SER A 69 -8.77 14.79 0.07
CA SER A 69 -8.48 15.57 -1.15
C SER A 69 -7.06 15.34 -1.69
N ASN A 70 -6.17 14.76 -0.89
CA ASN A 70 -4.81 14.42 -1.27
C ASN A 70 -4.66 12.96 -1.72
N TYR A 71 -5.72 12.19 -1.70
CA TYR A 71 -5.75 10.86 -2.30
C TYR A 71 -5.70 10.95 -3.82
N LEU A 72 -4.82 10.20 -4.45
CA LEU A 72 -4.66 10.20 -5.90
C LEU A 72 -5.27 8.94 -6.54
N VAL A 73 -4.79 7.78 -6.10
CA VAL A 73 -5.18 6.51 -6.71
C VAL A 73 -4.82 5.34 -5.80
N THR A 74 -5.52 4.23 -5.96
CA THR A 74 -5.07 2.91 -5.50
C THR A 74 -4.68 2.10 -6.73
N LEU A 75 -3.41 1.70 -6.78
CA LEU A 75 -2.89 0.78 -7.78
C LEU A 75 -3.07 -0.65 -7.29
N TYR A 76 -3.43 -1.53 -8.19
CA TYR A 76 -3.56 -2.96 -7.90
C TYR A 76 -2.42 -3.71 -8.58
N VAL A 77 -1.62 -4.40 -7.76
CA VAL A 77 -0.45 -5.15 -8.21
C VAL A 77 -0.80 -6.62 -8.24
N GLN A 78 -0.68 -7.23 -9.39
CA GLN A 78 -0.86 -8.67 -9.51
C GLN A 78 0.31 -9.40 -8.86
N VAL A 79 0.02 -10.22 -7.85
CA VAL A 79 1.04 -10.97 -7.09
C VAL A 79 1.06 -12.46 -7.40
N ARG A 80 0.05 -12.93 -8.14
CA ARG A 80 -0.01 -14.31 -8.62
C ARG A 80 -0.35 -14.36 -10.10
N TYR A 81 0.39 -15.20 -10.80
CA TYR A 81 0.13 -15.54 -12.18
C TYR A 81 -0.56 -16.91 -12.23
N ALA A 82 -1.39 -17.13 -13.23
CA ALA A 82 -2.19 -18.35 -13.38
C ALA A 82 -1.39 -19.66 -13.39
N GLU A 83 -0.09 -19.58 -13.65
CA GLU A 83 0.81 -20.76 -13.78
C GLU A 83 1.43 -21.20 -12.45
N LYS A 84 1.29 -20.45 -11.36
CA LYS A 84 1.82 -20.87 -10.05
C LYS A 84 0.83 -21.82 -9.38
N THR A 85 1.31 -23.04 -9.17
CA THR A 85 0.57 -24.13 -8.49
C THR A 85 -0.07 -23.65 -7.20
N LEU A 86 -1.37 -23.76 -7.13
CA LEU A 86 -2.18 -23.43 -5.98
C LEU A 86 -1.83 -24.37 -4.83
N LYS A 87 -1.59 -23.85 -3.62
CA LYS A 87 -1.65 -24.68 -2.43
C LYS A 87 -3.08 -25.17 -2.31
N GLN A 88 -3.28 -26.48 -2.23
CA GLN A 88 -4.57 -27.16 -2.27
C GLN A 88 -5.50 -26.80 -1.09
N ASP A 89 -4.98 -26.14 -0.06
CA ASP A 89 -5.64 -25.96 1.22
C ASP A 89 -6.41 -24.62 1.36
N MET A 90 -6.46 -23.79 0.32
CA MET A 90 -7.12 -22.49 0.36
C MET A 90 -8.31 -22.44 -0.61
N ALA A 91 -9.49 -22.12 -0.10
CA ALA A 91 -10.69 -21.96 -0.94
C ALA A 91 -10.58 -20.78 -1.91
N PHE A 92 -9.91 -19.70 -1.48
CA PHE A 92 -9.65 -18.50 -2.29
C PHE A 92 -8.20 -18.08 -2.18
N HIS A 93 -7.62 -17.60 -3.28
CA HIS A 93 -6.25 -17.13 -3.33
C HIS A 93 -6.21 -15.63 -3.57
N LYS A 94 -5.34 -14.94 -2.82
CA LYS A 94 -5.02 -13.54 -3.08
C LYS A 94 -4.39 -13.41 -4.47
N GLN A 95 -4.98 -12.58 -5.32
CA GLN A 95 -4.52 -12.33 -6.68
C GLN A 95 -3.77 -11.01 -6.79
N VAL A 96 -4.18 -10.03 -6.01
CA VAL A 96 -3.65 -8.67 -6.07
C VAL A 96 -3.32 -8.15 -4.68
N GLU A 97 -2.42 -7.18 -4.65
CA GLU A 97 -2.16 -6.30 -3.53
C GLU A 97 -2.45 -4.86 -3.94
N GLN A 98 -2.51 -3.96 -2.98
CA GLN A 98 -2.90 -2.57 -3.17
C GLN A 98 -1.73 -1.64 -2.88
N ILE A 99 -1.62 -0.56 -3.64
CA ILE A 99 -0.72 0.56 -3.32
C ILE A 99 -1.58 1.82 -3.26
N HIS A 100 -1.79 2.34 -2.05
CA HIS A 100 -2.47 3.61 -1.85
C HIS A 100 -1.50 4.76 -2.09
N VAL A 101 -1.86 5.68 -2.96
CA VAL A 101 -1.01 6.81 -3.35
C VAL A 101 -1.66 8.11 -2.91
N TYR A 102 -0.90 8.87 -2.12
CA TYR A 102 -1.29 10.20 -1.64
C TYR A 102 -0.20 11.23 -1.97
N ARG A 103 -0.59 12.45 -2.22
CA ARG A 103 0.30 13.61 -2.19
C ARG A 103 0.29 14.24 -0.80
N LYS A 104 1.35 15.00 -0.47
CA LYS A 104 1.38 15.75 0.79
C LYS A 104 0.41 16.90 0.78
N ASP A 105 0.46 17.74 -0.27
CA ASP A 105 -0.33 18.94 -0.38
C ASP A 105 -1.09 19.00 -1.72
N TYR A 106 -2.23 19.66 -1.69
CA TYR A 106 -3.03 19.92 -2.87
C TYR A 106 -2.22 20.74 -3.89
N GLY A 107 -2.19 20.30 -5.13
CA GLY A 107 -1.42 20.95 -6.21
C GLY A 107 -0.10 20.26 -6.56
N ALA A 108 0.42 19.35 -5.71
CA ALA A 108 1.51 18.50 -6.12
C ALA A 108 1.09 17.61 -7.30
N GLN A 109 1.83 17.68 -8.40
CA GLN A 109 1.54 16.91 -9.61
C GLN A 109 2.65 15.88 -9.83
N PRO A 110 2.32 14.60 -10.06
CA PRO A 110 3.31 13.60 -10.40
C PRO A 110 3.91 13.92 -11.76
N VAL A 111 5.24 13.87 -11.85
CA VAL A 111 5.93 13.91 -13.14
C VAL A 111 5.84 12.52 -13.74
N LEU A 112 4.91 12.35 -14.67
CA LEU A 112 4.77 11.10 -15.41
C LEU A 112 5.75 11.12 -16.59
N THR A 113 6.81 10.36 -16.50
CA THR A 113 7.63 10.04 -17.68
C THR A 113 6.89 9.00 -18.49
N GLN A 114 6.31 9.42 -19.60
CA GLN A 114 5.78 8.49 -20.58
C GLN A 114 6.99 7.75 -21.20
N LYS A 115 7.25 6.52 -20.77
CA LYS A 115 8.04 5.62 -21.59
C LYS A 115 7.17 5.23 -22.77
N ASP A 116 7.62 5.50 -23.98
CA ASP A 116 7.08 4.86 -25.16
C ASP A 116 7.24 3.35 -24.97
N LEU A 117 6.18 2.73 -24.53
CA LEU A 117 6.08 1.28 -24.56
C LEU A 117 5.88 0.91 -26.04
N SER A 118 6.98 0.81 -26.78
CA SER A 118 6.94 0.11 -28.04
C SER A 118 6.65 -1.35 -27.70
N PHE A 119 5.40 -1.73 -27.89
CA PHE A 119 5.03 -3.14 -27.93
C PHE A 119 5.63 -3.75 -29.21
N ASP A 120 6.93 -3.92 -29.22
CA ASP A 120 7.57 -4.74 -30.23
C ASP A 120 7.23 -6.21 -29.90
N LYS A 121 6.15 -6.62 -30.56
CA LYS A 121 5.80 -7.97 -31.00
C LYS A 121 6.17 -9.13 -30.07
N PHE A 122 5.16 -9.61 -29.45
CA PHE A 122 5.08 -11.04 -29.18
C PHE A 122 4.92 -11.82 -30.50
#